data_6a88ba5609b4e4901ae5ba5af5210e7b
#
_entry.id   6a88ba5609b4e4901ae5ba5af5210e7b
#
_cell.length_a   1.000
_cell.length_b   1.000
_cell.length_c   1.000
_cell.angle_alpha   90.00
_cell.angle_beta   90.00
_cell.angle_gamma   90.00
#
_symmetry.space_group_name_H-M   'P 1'
#
loop_
_entity.id
_entity.type
_entity.pdbx_description
1 polymer ?
#
loop_
_entity_poly.entity_id
_entity_poly.type
_entity_poly.pdbx_seq_one_letter_code
_entity_poly.pdbx_strand_id
1 'polypeptide(L)'
;MSLLVVGLSHRSAPVSVLERASLAADTQAKLLQDTLAAEPAAEGTVLATCNRIELYADVDKFHAGVAELSTLLAQHSGVGLEELTPYLYVHYEDRAVHHLFSVACGLDSMVVGEGQILGQIKDALALGQEQHTAGRLLNDLFQQALRVGKRAHSETGIDRAGQSLVTFGLEQLADGDGDADVDTWAKGKRALVIGAGSMSSLAAATLARSGVSEVVIANRTLARADRLAQILSEPGGTGVTARAVEMVAVGDELTRADVVVSCTGATGLVLTAEAVETAVQGRRAPLALLDLAMPRDIDAAAHRLPGVRLVDIESLAEASADAPMAADVDQVRAIVSDEVAAFGAAQRAATITPTVVALRTMAADVVANEVARLEGRLPDLDDKQRAEITQTVRRVVDKLLHAPTVRVKQLASEPGGAGYADALRTLFDLDPETVASVSRADLNDADVKNRGRV
;
A
#
# COMPACT_ATOMS: atom_id res chain seq x y z
N MET A 1 9.75 -14.73 13.84
CA MET A 1 9.47 -13.93 12.64
C MET A 1 8.08 -13.39 12.79
N SER A 2 7.96 -12.10 12.83
CA SER A 2 6.69 -11.44 13.16
C SER A 2 6.57 -10.12 12.40
N LEU A 3 5.41 -9.91 11.80
CA LEU A 3 5.13 -8.68 11.05
C LEU A 3 5.03 -7.47 11.97
N LEU A 4 5.81 -6.45 11.67
CA LEU A 4 5.82 -5.16 12.37
C LEU A 4 5.66 -4.02 11.38
N VAL A 5 4.84 -3.04 11.74
CA VAL A 5 4.73 -1.76 11.03
C VAL A 5 5.02 -0.63 12.00
N VAL A 6 5.92 0.24 11.61
CA VAL A 6 6.18 1.51 12.29
C VAL A 6 5.98 2.62 11.27
N GLY A 7 5.19 3.63 11.60
CA GLY A 7 4.90 4.70 10.67
C GLY A 7 4.19 5.89 11.26
N LEU A 8 3.95 6.87 10.43
CA LEU A 8 3.15 8.05 10.70
C LEU A 8 2.24 8.35 9.52
N SER A 9 1.09 8.93 9.77
CA SER A 9 0.13 9.32 8.74
C SER A 9 -0.57 10.63 9.10
N HIS A 10 -1.38 11.15 8.17
CA HIS A 10 -2.24 12.32 8.40
C HIS A 10 -3.14 12.22 9.63
N ARG A 11 -3.40 11.00 10.15
CA ARG A 11 -4.18 10.78 11.37
C ARG A 11 -3.38 10.91 12.64
N SER A 12 -2.07 10.70 12.57
CA SER A 12 -1.19 10.72 13.74
C SER A 12 -0.29 11.94 13.80
N ALA A 13 -0.02 12.59 12.65
CA ALA A 13 0.91 13.70 12.54
C ALA A 13 0.29 14.88 11.79
N PRO A 14 0.61 16.12 12.18
CA PRO A 14 0.29 17.31 11.40
C PRO A 14 0.94 17.25 10.02
N VAL A 15 0.31 17.89 9.03
CA VAL A 15 0.83 17.96 7.65
C VAL A 15 2.28 18.47 7.62
N SER A 16 2.60 19.49 8.41
CA SER A 16 3.95 20.06 8.49
C SER A 16 5.05 19.07 8.94
N VAL A 17 4.69 18.05 9.73
CA VAL A 17 5.60 16.98 10.13
C VAL A 17 5.74 15.95 9.01
N LEU A 18 4.63 15.57 8.36
CA LEU A 18 4.64 14.66 7.20
C LEU A 18 5.44 15.23 6.04
N GLU A 19 5.28 16.52 5.75
CA GLU A 19 6.03 17.23 4.71
C GLU A 19 7.54 17.15 4.94
N ARG A 20 8.00 17.41 6.19
CA ARG A 20 9.43 17.33 6.54
C ARG A 20 9.96 15.91 6.54
N ALA A 21 9.13 14.94 6.94
CA ALA A 21 9.49 13.54 6.98
C ALA A 21 9.43 12.84 5.61
N SER A 22 9.00 13.52 4.56
CA SER A 22 8.86 12.99 3.20
C SER A 22 10.15 12.36 2.68
N LEU A 23 10.05 11.14 2.12
CA LEU A 23 11.17 10.34 1.64
C LEU A 23 11.28 10.38 0.10
N ALA A 24 12.37 10.90 -0.42
CA ALA A 24 12.70 10.78 -1.85
C ALA A 24 12.99 9.31 -2.22
N ALA A 25 12.83 8.95 -3.49
CA ALA A 25 13.00 7.57 -3.96
C ALA A 25 14.36 6.95 -3.58
N ASP A 26 15.46 7.71 -3.75
CA ASP A 26 16.80 7.26 -3.37
C ASP A 26 16.93 7.03 -1.86
N THR A 27 16.23 7.83 -1.06
CA THR A 27 16.21 7.70 0.41
C THR A 27 15.39 6.47 0.84
N GLN A 28 14.28 6.18 0.15
CA GLN A 28 13.50 4.96 0.40
C GLN A 28 14.34 3.70 0.15
N ALA A 29 15.09 3.65 -0.95
CA ALA A 29 15.97 2.53 -1.26
C ALA A 29 17.05 2.33 -0.17
N LYS A 30 17.68 3.43 0.31
CA LYS A 30 18.67 3.36 1.39
C LYS A 30 18.04 2.90 2.71
N LEU A 31 16.87 3.42 3.07
CA LEU A 31 16.13 3.00 4.26
C LEU A 31 15.88 1.49 4.24
N LEU A 32 15.50 0.92 3.10
CA LEU A 32 15.27 -0.53 2.97
C LEU A 32 16.55 -1.33 3.16
N GLN A 33 17.68 -0.89 2.59
CA GLN A 33 18.97 -1.56 2.77
C GLN A 33 19.44 -1.51 4.22
N ASP A 34 19.31 -0.35 4.88
CA ASP A 34 19.66 -0.19 6.28
C ASP A 34 18.74 -1.01 7.20
N THR A 35 17.46 -1.17 6.82
CA THR A 35 16.51 -2.04 7.53
C THR A 35 16.98 -3.49 7.52
N LEU A 36 17.44 -4.02 6.39
CA LEU A 36 17.99 -5.38 6.32
C LEU A 36 19.35 -5.54 6.99
N ALA A 37 20.13 -4.47 7.04
CA ALA A 37 21.41 -4.48 7.76
C ALA A 37 21.23 -4.48 9.29
N ALA A 38 20.05 -4.09 9.77
CA ALA A 38 19.71 -4.09 11.18
C ALA A 38 19.38 -5.51 11.67
N GLU A 39 19.95 -5.92 12.82
CA GLU A 39 19.82 -7.28 13.37
C GLU A 39 18.37 -7.81 13.50
N PRO A 40 17.35 -6.99 13.93
CA PRO A 40 16.02 -7.54 14.17
C PRO A 40 15.18 -7.78 12.92
N ALA A 41 15.57 -7.30 11.73
CA ALA A 41 14.74 -7.36 10.53
C ALA A 41 15.28 -8.35 9.49
N ALA A 42 14.42 -9.28 9.04
CA ALA A 42 14.71 -10.23 7.96
C ALA A 42 14.15 -9.80 6.60
N GLU A 43 13.08 -8.99 6.59
CA GLU A 43 12.44 -8.42 5.41
C GLU A 43 12.08 -6.97 5.69
N GLY A 44 12.03 -6.12 4.64
CA GLY A 44 11.63 -4.71 4.74
C GLY A 44 10.96 -4.19 3.48
N THR A 45 9.90 -3.38 3.64
CA THR A 45 9.23 -2.64 2.56
C THR A 45 8.72 -1.32 3.11
N VAL A 46 8.85 -0.24 2.34
CA VAL A 46 8.39 1.10 2.73
C VAL A 46 7.22 1.55 1.85
N LEU A 47 6.12 1.94 2.49
CA LEU A 47 5.01 2.62 1.84
C LEU A 47 5.11 4.12 2.17
N ALA A 48 5.62 4.90 1.23
CA ALA A 48 5.75 6.34 1.35
C ALA A 48 4.86 7.03 0.31
N THR A 49 3.90 7.79 0.81
CA THR A 49 2.94 8.57 0.01
C THR A 49 2.90 9.99 0.53
N CYS A 50 2.05 10.85 -0.07
CA CYS A 50 1.81 12.19 0.48
C CYS A 50 1.20 12.17 1.90
N ASN A 51 0.46 11.11 2.27
CA ASN A 51 -0.36 11.05 3.48
C ASN A 51 0.16 10.08 4.54
N ARG A 52 1.20 9.29 4.25
CA ARG A 52 1.80 8.33 5.18
C ARG A 52 3.21 7.93 4.80
N ILE A 53 3.95 7.59 5.83
CA ILE A 53 5.26 6.94 5.70
C ILE A 53 5.25 5.78 6.67
N GLU A 54 5.32 4.56 6.13
CA GLU A 54 5.20 3.32 6.90
C GLU A 54 6.30 2.36 6.50
N LEU A 55 7.04 1.87 7.47
CA LEU A 55 8.05 0.83 7.30
C LEU A 55 7.48 -0.49 7.80
N TYR A 56 7.35 -1.45 6.91
CA TYR A 56 6.91 -2.82 7.15
C TYR A 56 8.13 -3.72 7.25
N ALA A 57 8.21 -4.55 8.26
CA ALA A 57 9.32 -5.48 8.42
C ALA A 57 8.88 -6.82 9.03
N ASP A 58 9.57 -7.91 8.66
CA ASP A 58 9.57 -9.15 9.41
C ASP A 58 10.67 -9.10 10.46
N VAL A 59 10.30 -9.11 11.73
CA VAL A 59 11.24 -8.97 12.84
C VAL A 59 11.23 -10.19 13.76
N ASP A 60 12.36 -10.51 14.37
CA ASP A 60 12.46 -11.60 15.32
C ASP A 60 12.12 -11.18 16.76
N LYS A 61 12.28 -9.89 17.11
CA LYS A 61 12.03 -9.32 18.43
C LYS A 61 11.25 -8.01 18.35
N PHE A 62 10.07 -7.97 18.95
CA PHE A 62 9.17 -6.81 18.91
C PHE A 62 9.83 -5.52 19.39
N HIS A 63 10.33 -5.47 20.63
CA HIS A 63 10.86 -4.21 21.20
C HIS A 63 12.10 -3.70 20.47
N ALA A 64 13.01 -4.61 20.08
CA ALA A 64 14.18 -4.26 19.30
C ALA A 64 13.77 -3.76 17.90
N GLY A 65 12.80 -4.43 17.25
CA GLY A 65 12.26 -4.01 15.97
C GLY A 65 11.64 -2.61 16.03
N VAL A 66 10.78 -2.34 17.01
CA VAL A 66 10.18 -0.99 17.18
C VAL A 66 11.24 0.08 17.36
N ALA A 67 12.23 -0.14 18.24
CA ALA A 67 13.29 0.83 18.50
C ALA A 67 14.11 1.12 17.24
N GLU A 68 14.51 0.06 16.53
CA GLU A 68 15.35 0.16 15.34
C GLU A 68 14.62 0.82 14.18
N LEU A 69 13.40 0.33 13.82
CA LEU A 69 12.63 0.90 12.72
C LEU A 69 12.26 2.37 12.97
N SER A 70 11.95 2.75 14.22
CA SER A 70 11.70 4.15 14.57
C SER A 70 12.95 5.02 14.39
N THR A 71 14.12 4.50 14.78
CA THR A 71 15.40 5.19 14.61
C THR A 71 15.76 5.37 13.14
N LEU A 72 15.59 4.33 12.32
CA LEU A 72 15.84 4.38 10.88
C LEU A 72 14.89 5.37 10.18
N LEU A 73 13.59 5.35 10.52
CA LEU A 73 12.65 6.35 10.00
C LEU A 73 13.08 7.78 10.35
N ALA A 74 13.48 8.04 11.59
CA ALA A 74 13.94 9.36 12.02
C ALA A 74 15.20 9.78 11.25
N GLN A 75 16.18 8.90 11.12
CA GLN A 75 17.44 9.17 10.41
C GLN A 75 17.22 9.51 8.93
N HIS A 76 16.41 8.72 8.24
CA HIS A 76 16.16 8.89 6.81
C HIS A 76 15.19 10.02 6.49
N SER A 77 14.24 10.33 7.38
CA SER A 77 13.35 11.49 7.24
C SER A 77 14.02 12.82 7.55
N GLY A 78 15.16 12.80 8.25
CA GLY A 78 15.82 14.01 8.73
C GLY A 78 15.09 14.72 9.87
N VAL A 79 14.04 14.09 10.45
CA VAL A 79 13.32 14.58 11.64
C VAL A 79 13.83 13.84 12.86
N GLY A 80 14.20 14.57 13.92
CA GLY A 80 14.73 13.95 15.13
C GLY A 80 13.78 12.94 15.76
N LEU A 81 14.32 11.83 16.31
CA LEU A 81 13.52 10.75 16.89
C LEU A 81 12.58 11.24 18.00
N GLU A 82 13.05 12.14 18.87
CA GLU A 82 12.24 12.72 19.95
C GLU A 82 11.04 13.51 19.42
N GLU A 83 11.23 14.23 18.30
CA GLU A 83 10.17 14.97 17.62
C GLU A 83 9.20 14.06 16.90
N LEU A 84 9.70 12.98 16.30
CA LEU A 84 8.88 12.04 15.52
C LEU A 84 8.07 11.08 16.40
N THR A 85 8.61 10.67 17.55
CA THR A 85 8.02 9.67 18.45
C THR A 85 6.56 9.92 18.83
N PRO A 86 6.10 11.15 19.15
CA PRO A 86 4.68 11.38 19.47
C PRO A 86 3.71 11.08 18.33
N TYR A 87 4.19 11.02 17.10
CA TYR A 87 3.40 10.83 15.90
C TYR A 87 3.50 9.42 15.32
N LEU A 88 4.46 8.62 15.81
CA LEU A 88 4.63 7.24 15.35
C LEU A 88 3.55 6.33 15.93
N TYR A 89 2.98 5.52 15.08
CA TYR A 89 2.17 4.37 15.49
C TYR A 89 2.89 3.06 15.18
N VAL A 90 2.49 2.04 15.91
CA VAL A 90 3.04 0.69 15.79
C VAL A 90 1.89 -0.30 15.64
N HIS A 91 1.95 -1.11 14.59
CA HIS A 91 1.05 -2.25 14.41
C HIS A 91 1.88 -3.54 14.36
N TYR A 92 1.34 -4.59 14.96
CA TYR A 92 2.05 -5.86 15.12
C TYR A 92 1.14 -7.03 14.76
N GLU A 93 1.67 -8.05 14.03
CA GLU A 93 0.98 -9.27 13.62
C GLU A 93 -0.36 -8.98 12.92
N ASP A 94 -1.47 -9.58 13.39
CA ASP A 94 -2.80 -9.42 12.79
C ASP A 94 -3.23 -7.94 12.69
N ARG A 95 -2.77 -7.07 13.60
CA ARG A 95 -3.03 -5.64 13.51
C ARG A 95 -2.28 -4.97 12.37
N ALA A 96 -1.08 -5.43 12.07
CA ALA A 96 -0.31 -4.93 10.93
C ALA A 96 -0.94 -5.36 9.60
N VAL A 97 -1.42 -6.60 9.53
CA VAL A 97 -2.19 -7.10 8.37
C VAL A 97 -3.48 -6.30 8.19
N HIS A 98 -4.26 -6.13 9.26
CA HIS A 98 -5.50 -5.36 9.25
C HIS A 98 -5.25 -3.93 8.79
N HIS A 99 -4.17 -3.31 9.28
CA HIS A 99 -3.82 -1.95 8.90
C HIS A 99 -3.54 -1.84 7.40
N LEU A 100 -2.65 -2.66 6.83
CA LEU A 100 -2.35 -2.60 5.40
C LEU A 100 -3.58 -2.89 4.53
N PHE A 101 -4.44 -3.85 4.92
CA PHE A 101 -5.66 -4.14 4.18
C PHE A 101 -6.66 -2.98 4.24
N SER A 102 -6.78 -2.32 5.41
CA SER A 102 -7.58 -1.10 5.55
C SER A 102 -7.06 0.04 4.68
N VAL A 103 -5.74 0.22 4.64
CA VAL A 103 -5.07 1.18 3.76
C VAL A 103 -5.35 0.86 2.30
N ALA A 104 -5.20 -0.41 1.88
CA ALA A 104 -5.44 -0.85 0.50
C ALA A 104 -6.90 -0.65 0.05
N CYS A 105 -7.85 -0.74 0.99
CA CYS A 105 -9.27 -0.48 0.74
C CYS A 105 -9.64 1.01 0.82
N GLY A 106 -8.69 1.90 1.08
CA GLY A 106 -8.95 3.33 1.22
C GLY A 106 -9.67 3.73 2.51
N LEU A 107 -9.86 2.82 3.49
CA LEU A 107 -10.50 3.13 4.77
C LEU A 107 -9.67 4.08 5.64
N ASP A 108 -8.35 4.07 5.42
CA ASP A 108 -7.39 4.90 6.13
C ASP A 108 -6.79 5.99 5.21
N SER A 109 -7.43 6.27 4.10
CA SER A 109 -7.10 7.39 3.22
C SER A 109 -7.71 8.68 3.76
N MET A 110 -7.17 9.83 3.35
CA MET A 110 -7.69 11.14 3.73
C MET A 110 -9.11 11.34 3.20
N VAL A 111 -9.35 10.88 1.97
CA VAL A 111 -10.70 10.67 1.43
C VAL A 111 -10.95 9.17 1.33
N VAL A 112 -11.94 8.69 2.07
CA VAL A 112 -12.27 7.26 2.13
C VAL A 112 -12.63 6.75 0.73
N GLY A 113 -12.02 5.63 0.30
CA GLY A 113 -12.29 5.01 -1.01
C GLY A 113 -11.42 5.50 -2.16
N GLU A 114 -10.34 6.26 -1.91
CA GLU A 114 -9.42 6.69 -2.96
C GLU A 114 -8.63 5.51 -3.55
N GLY A 115 -8.88 5.19 -4.84
CA GLY A 115 -8.24 4.05 -5.53
C GLY A 115 -6.75 4.23 -5.86
N GLN A 116 -6.16 5.43 -5.70
CA GLN A 116 -4.75 5.69 -6.01
C GLN A 116 -3.79 4.93 -5.08
N ILE A 117 -4.22 4.61 -3.86
CA ILE A 117 -3.41 3.87 -2.89
C ILE A 117 -2.96 2.50 -3.42
N LEU A 118 -3.76 1.83 -4.27
CA LEU A 118 -3.40 0.55 -4.85
C LEU A 118 -2.17 0.66 -5.78
N GLY A 119 -2.06 1.76 -6.53
CA GLY A 119 -0.86 2.05 -7.31
C GLY A 119 0.37 2.21 -6.42
N GLN A 120 0.25 2.98 -5.34
CA GLN A 120 1.34 3.24 -4.39
C GLN A 120 1.79 1.97 -3.65
N ILE A 121 0.84 1.10 -3.24
CA ILE A 121 1.15 -0.21 -2.64
C ILE A 121 1.89 -1.11 -3.64
N LYS A 122 1.49 -1.10 -4.91
CA LYS A 122 2.18 -1.84 -5.98
C LYS A 122 3.61 -1.33 -6.19
N ASP A 123 3.82 -0.01 -6.20
CA ASP A 123 5.13 0.61 -6.37
C ASP A 123 6.04 0.34 -5.16
N ALA A 124 5.49 0.37 -3.93
CA ALA A 124 6.20 -0.02 -2.72
C ALA A 124 6.69 -1.47 -2.76
N LEU A 125 5.83 -2.40 -3.19
CA LEU A 125 6.20 -3.79 -3.37
C LEU A 125 7.29 -3.96 -4.46
N ALA A 126 7.15 -3.27 -5.58
CA ALA A 126 8.12 -3.30 -6.67
C ALA A 126 9.50 -2.81 -6.20
N LEU A 127 9.56 -1.71 -5.44
CA LEU A 127 10.79 -1.21 -4.86
C LEU A 127 11.43 -2.24 -3.91
N GLY A 128 10.66 -2.86 -3.01
CA GLY A 128 11.16 -3.91 -2.12
C GLY A 128 11.70 -5.13 -2.87
N GLN A 129 11.09 -5.50 -4.00
CA GLN A 129 11.55 -6.57 -4.87
C GLN A 129 12.85 -6.19 -5.61
N GLU A 130 12.94 -4.98 -6.16
CA GLU A 130 14.13 -4.47 -6.84
C GLU A 130 15.33 -4.37 -5.89
N GLN A 131 15.09 -3.94 -4.64
CA GLN A 131 16.11 -3.85 -3.62
C GLN A 131 16.41 -5.19 -2.93
N HIS A 132 15.72 -6.29 -3.30
CA HIS A 132 15.82 -7.61 -2.68
C HIS A 132 15.57 -7.59 -1.15
N THR A 133 14.71 -6.69 -0.68
CA THR A 133 14.35 -6.51 0.73
C THR A 133 12.98 -7.09 1.07
N ALA A 134 12.09 -7.28 0.09
CA ALA A 134 10.82 -7.95 0.27
C ALA A 134 10.99 -9.46 0.12
N GLY A 135 10.98 -10.20 1.22
CA GLY A 135 10.97 -11.65 1.23
C GLY A 135 9.56 -12.23 1.06
N ARG A 136 9.36 -13.48 1.47
CA ARG A 136 8.09 -14.20 1.26
C ARG A 136 6.93 -13.54 2.00
N LEU A 137 7.13 -13.18 3.28
CA LEU A 137 6.05 -12.65 4.12
C LEU A 137 5.51 -11.34 3.55
N LEU A 138 6.39 -10.38 3.26
CA LEU A 138 6.00 -9.07 2.73
C LEU A 138 5.47 -9.17 1.29
N ASN A 139 6.02 -10.04 0.44
CA ASN A 139 5.44 -10.30 -0.89
C ASN A 139 4.00 -10.82 -0.79
N ASP A 140 3.77 -11.85 0.03
CA ASP A 140 2.43 -12.43 0.21
C ASP A 140 1.45 -11.38 0.77
N LEU A 141 1.89 -10.60 1.76
CA LEU A 141 1.10 -9.56 2.43
C LEU A 141 0.68 -8.45 1.44
N PHE A 142 1.63 -7.86 0.72
CA PHE A 142 1.35 -6.76 -0.21
C PHE A 142 0.52 -7.23 -1.42
N GLN A 143 0.79 -8.43 -1.94
CA GLN A 143 -0.04 -9.01 -3.01
C GLN A 143 -1.47 -9.28 -2.52
N GLN A 144 -1.65 -9.77 -1.29
CA GLN A 144 -2.98 -9.95 -0.72
C GLN A 144 -3.67 -8.60 -0.51
N ALA A 145 -2.97 -7.58 0.01
CA ALA A 145 -3.50 -6.22 0.15
C ALA A 145 -4.04 -5.67 -1.18
N LEU A 146 -3.30 -5.85 -2.28
CA LEU A 146 -3.76 -5.46 -3.62
C LEU A 146 -5.02 -6.23 -4.08
N ARG A 147 -5.16 -7.52 -3.72
CA ARG A 147 -6.35 -8.31 -4.01
C ARG A 147 -7.55 -7.85 -3.19
N VAL A 148 -7.34 -7.64 -1.88
CA VAL A 148 -8.38 -7.17 -0.95
C VAL A 148 -8.89 -5.79 -1.34
N GLY A 149 -7.99 -4.85 -1.65
CA GLY A 149 -8.37 -3.53 -2.15
C GLY A 149 -9.20 -3.61 -3.44
N LYS A 150 -8.75 -4.37 -4.45
CA LYS A 150 -9.53 -4.57 -5.68
C LYS A 150 -10.89 -5.21 -5.41
N ARG A 151 -10.97 -6.17 -4.48
CA ARG A 151 -12.21 -6.81 -4.06
C ARG A 151 -13.16 -5.80 -3.44
N ALA A 152 -12.68 -4.96 -2.50
CA ALA A 152 -13.47 -3.90 -1.87
C ALA A 152 -14.05 -2.94 -2.93
N HIS A 153 -13.24 -2.47 -3.88
CA HIS A 153 -13.68 -1.59 -4.96
C HIS A 153 -14.70 -2.25 -5.91
N SER A 154 -14.62 -3.57 -6.16
CA SER A 154 -15.52 -4.25 -7.08
C SER A 154 -16.81 -4.76 -6.44
N GLU A 155 -16.80 -5.10 -5.15
CA GLU A 155 -17.93 -5.70 -4.43
C GLU A 155 -18.75 -4.71 -3.61
N THR A 156 -18.25 -3.47 -3.42
CA THR A 156 -18.94 -2.43 -2.64
C THR A 156 -19.09 -1.14 -3.43
N GLY A 157 -19.89 -0.20 -2.91
CA GLY A 157 -20.03 1.13 -3.47
C GLY A 157 -18.92 2.11 -3.07
N ILE A 158 -17.81 1.63 -2.50
CA ILE A 158 -16.75 2.47 -1.92
C ILE A 158 -16.15 3.45 -2.96
N ASP A 159 -16.10 3.09 -4.24
CA ASP A 159 -15.68 3.99 -5.32
C ASP A 159 -16.65 5.16 -5.55
N ARG A 160 -17.94 4.94 -5.32
CA ARG A 160 -18.96 5.99 -5.42
C ARG A 160 -18.97 6.86 -4.16
N ALA A 161 -18.61 6.26 -3.05
CA ALA A 161 -18.46 6.89 -1.77
C ALA A 161 -17.11 7.65 -1.67
N GLY A 162 -16.04 7.13 -2.29
CA GLY A 162 -14.77 7.79 -2.51
C GLY A 162 -14.85 8.66 -3.75
N GLN A 163 -15.58 9.77 -3.69
CA GLN A 163 -15.36 10.84 -4.65
C GLN A 163 -13.86 11.06 -4.75
N SER A 164 -13.34 11.13 -5.97
CA SER A 164 -11.92 11.45 -6.11
C SER A 164 -11.64 12.72 -5.31
N LEU A 165 -10.52 12.81 -4.67
CA LEU A 165 -10.07 14.00 -3.93
C LEU A 165 -10.28 15.27 -4.75
N VAL A 166 -10.12 15.17 -6.06
CA VAL A 166 -10.42 16.23 -7.03
C VAL A 166 -11.90 16.62 -7.03
N THR A 167 -12.80 15.65 -7.16
CA THR A 167 -14.25 15.91 -7.24
C THR A 167 -14.74 16.52 -5.93
N PHE A 168 -14.34 15.96 -4.80
CA PHE A 168 -14.70 16.48 -3.48
C PHE A 168 -14.14 17.90 -3.26
N GLY A 169 -12.89 18.16 -3.69
CA GLY A 169 -12.32 19.51 -3.60
C GLY A 169 -13.06 20.53 -4.46
N LEU A 170 -13.48 20.14 -5.67
CA LEU A 170 -14.27 21.00 -6.55
C LEU A 170 -15.68 21.24 -5.99
N GLU A 171 -16.30 20.25 -5.35
CA GLU A 171 -17.58 20.41 -4.65
C GLU A 171 -17.47 21.40 -3.49
N GLN A 172 -16.42 21.32 -2.69
CA GLN A 172 -16.18 22.27 -1.60
C GLN A 172 -15.98 23.72 -2.13
N LEU A 173 -15.36 23.86 -3.31
CA LEU A 173 -15.25 25.18 -3.96
C LEU A 173 -16.59 25.68 -4.50
N ALA A 174 -17.39 24.80 -5.11
CA ALA A 174 -18.72 25.14 -5.64
C ALA A 174 -19.70 25.53 -4.52
N ASP A 175 -19.81 24.71 -3.46
CA ASP A 175 -20.63 24.98 -2.27
C ASP A 175 -20.29 26.34 -1.67
N GLY A 176 -19.02 26.62 -1.59
CA GLY A 176 -18.56 27.87 -1.06
C GLY A 176 -18.91 29.08 -1.90
N ASP A 177 -19.12 28.96 -3.21
CA ASP A 177 -19.64 30.00 -4.09
C ASP A 177 -21.17 30.06 -4.11
N GLY A 178 -21.85 29.09 -3.44
CA GLY A 178 -23.32 29.00 -3.35
C GLY A 178 -23.94 28.20 -4.50
N ASP A 179 -23.14 27.49 -5.29
CA ASP A 179 -23.61 26.59 -6.34
C ASP A 179 -23.78 25.18 -5.80
N ALA A 180 -24.91 24.55 -6.08
CA ALA A 180 -25.22 23.20 -5.58
C ALA A 180 -24.60 22.06 -6.39
N ASP A 181 -23.91 22.36 -7.51
CA ASP A 181 -23.39 21.38 -8.45
C ASP A 181 -22.14 21.88 -9.15
N VAL A 182 -21.11 21.05 -9.18
CA VAL A 182 -19.80 21.35 -9.81
C VAL A 182 -19.94 21.66 -11.30
N ASP A 183 -20.82 20.95 -12.01
CA ASP A 183 -20.98 21.12 -13.46
C ASP A 183 -21.58 22.50 -13.78
N THR A 184 -22.52 22.96 -12.95
CA THR A 184 -23.07 24.31 -13.07
C THR A 184 -22.04 25.36 -12.72
N TRP A 185 -21.31 25.15 -11.64
CA TRP A 185 -20.27 26.07 -11.15
C TRP A 185 -19.08 26.19 -12.12
N ALA A 186 -18.61 25.07 -12.68
CA ALA A 186 -17.44 25.04 -13.54
C ALA A 186 -17.70 25.58 -14.96
N LYS A 187 -18.98 25.58 -15.38
CA LYS A 187 -19.36 25.92 -16.76
C LYS A 187 -18.85 27.25 -17.22
N GLY A 188 -18.08 27.23 -18.30
CA GLY A 188 -17.53 28.45 -18.94
C GLY A 188 -16.32 29.04 -18.21
N LYS A 189 -15.94 28.56 -17.05
CA LYS A 189 -14.73 28.97 -16.32
C LYS A 189 -13.45 28.59 -17.08
N ARG A 190 -12.38 29.29 -16.79
CA ARG A 190 -11.02 28.99 -17.28
C ARG A 190 -10.24 28.30 -16.15
N ALA A 191 -9.73 27.11 -16.43
CA ALA A 191 -8.98 26.32 -15.47
C ALA A 191 -7.47 26.40 -15.73
N LEU A 192 -6.68 26.57 -14.68
CA LEU A 192 -5.23 26.39 -14.67
C LEU A 192 -4.89 25.17 -13.84
N VAL A 193 -4.26 24.18 -14.44
CA VAL A 193 -3.77 22.97 -13.76
C VAL A 193 -2.24 23.03 -13.69
N ILE A 194 -1.69 23.03 -12.48
CA ILE A 194 -0.25 23.09 -12.25
C ILE A 194 0.24 21.68 -11.87
N GLY A 195 1.05 21.11 -12.75
CA GLY A 195 1.50 19.71 -12.71
C GLY A 195 0.98 18.92 -13.91
N ALA A 196 1.62 17.80 -14.22
CA ALA A 196 1.20 16.86 -15.28
C ALA A 196 1.42 15.40 -14.82
N GLY A 197 1.17 15.12 -13.55
CA GLY A 197 1.12 13.81 -12.94
C GLY A 197 -0.26 13.17 -13.04
N SER A 198 -0.47 12.02 -12.38
CA SER A 198 -1.75 11.31 -12.37
C SER A 198 -2.90 12.16 -11.79
N MET A 199 -2.65 12.82 -10.65
CA MET A 199 -3.62 13.71 -10.01
C MET A 199 -3.96 14.91 -10.88
N SER A 200 -2.97 15.57 -11.48
CA SER A 200 -3.18 16.68 -12.41
C SER A 200 -3.98 16.25 -13.64
N SER A 201 -3.72 15.05 -14.17
CA SER A 201 -4.47 14.49 -15.30
C SER A 201 -5.93 14.22 -14.94
N LEU A 202 -6.17 13.69 -13.73
CA LEU A 202 -7.52 13.48 -13.19
C LEU A 202 -8.26 14.82 -13.00
N ALA A 203 -7.59 15.82 -12.39
CA ALA A 203 -8.15 17.15 -12.18
C ALA A 203 -8.52 17.82 -13.51
N ALA A 204 -7.61 17.80 -14.49
CA ALA A 204 -7.84 18.35 -15.80
C ALA A 204 -9.01 17.68 -16.53
N ALA A 205 -9.09 16.35 -16.48
CA ALA A 205 -10.18 15.58 -17.09
C ALA A 205 -11.53 15.81 -16.38
N THR A 206 -11.53 15.96 -15.04
CA THR A 206 -12.75 16.26 -14.28
C THR A 206 -13.26 17.65 -14.62
N LEU A 207 -12.41 18.69 -14.56
CA LEU A 207 -12.77 20.05 -14.94
C LEU A 207 -13.29 20.13 -16.38
N ALA A 208 -12.64 19.44 -17.31
CA ALA A 208 -13.07 19.38 -18.69
C ALA A 208 -14.47 18.78 -18.86
N ARG A 209 -14.78 17.70 -18.11
CA ARG A 209 -16.11 17.07 -18.10
C ARG A 209 -17.17 17.96 -17.46
N SER A 210 -16.81 18.71 -16.42
CA SER A 210 -17.69 19.68 -15.76
C SER A 210 -17.90 20.96 -16.55
N GLY A 211 -17.36 21.07 -17.77
CA GLY A 211 -17.75 22.10 -18.74
C GLY A 211 -16.97 23.41 -18.65
N VAL A 212 -15.73 23.40 -18.14
CA VAL A 212 -14.83 24.55 -18.26
C VAL A 212 -14.58 24.91 -19.74
N SER A 213 -14.39 26.18 -20.03
CA SER A 213 -14.18 26.65 -21.41
C SER A 213 -12.76 26.38 -21.92
N GLU A 214 -11.79 26.41 -21.03
CA GLU A 214 -10.36 26.24 -21.35
C GLU A 214 -9.65 25.57 -20.17
N VAL A 215 -8.72 24.65 -20.47
CA VAL A 215 -7.77 24.07 -19.50
C VAL A 215 -6.35 24.43 -19.91
N VAL A 216 -5.67 25.20 -19.09
CA VAL A 216 -4.25 25.51 -19.24
C VAL A 216 -3.45 24.60 -18.32
N ILE A 217 -2.44 23.91 -18.84
CA ILE A 217 -1.64 22.96 -18.09
C ILE A 217 -0.20 23.49 -17.99
N ALA A 218 0.24 23.80 -16.78
CA ALA A 218 1.61 24.23 -16.50
C ALA A 218 2.43 23.09 -15.90
N ASN A 219 3.62 22.81 -16.45
CA ASN A 219 4.50 21.80 -15.89
C ASN A 219 5.98 22.12 -16.15
N ARG A 220 6.88 21.68 -15.25
CA ARG A 220 8.35 21.80 -15.44
C ARG A 220 8.84 21.14 -16.73
N THR A 221 8.26 20.02 -17.09
CA THR A 221 8.52 19.34 -18.38
C THR A 221 7.38 19.65 -19.32
N LEU A 222 7.58 20.63 -20.21
CA LEU A 222 6.56 21.09 -21.15
C LEU A 222 5.95 19.95 -21.97
N ALA A 223 6.77 19.00 -22.44
CA ALA A 223 6.30 17.84 -23.21
C ALA A 223 5.25 16.98 -22.49
N ARG A 224 5.28 16.91 -21.13
CA ARG A 224 4.24 16.22 -20.36
C ARG A 224 2.94 17.02 -20.33
N ALA A 225 3.03 18.33 -20.20
CA ALA A 225 1.85 19.21 -20.26
C ALA A 225 1.22 19.19 -21.66
N ASP A 226 2.03 19.23 -22.72
CA ASP A 226 1.58 19.14 -24.12
C ASP A 226 0.83 17.83 -24.37
N ARG A 227 1.38 16.69 -23.88
CA ARG A 227 0.72 15.38 -24.02
C ARG A 227 -0.64 15.37 -23.33
N LEU A 228 -0.75 15.93 -22.14
CA LEU A 228 -2.02 15.99 -21.41
C LEU A 228 -3.02 16.92 -22.13
N ALA A 229 -2.58 18.08 -22.58
CA ALA A 229 -3.42 19.01 -23.35
C ALA A 229 -3.95 18.34 -24.64
N GLN A 230 -3.10 17.60 -25.35
CA GLN A 230 -3.47 16.86 -26.53
C GLN A 230 -4.55 15.82 -26.26
N ILE A 231 -4.38 14.99 -25.21
CA ILE A 231 -5.36 13.96 -24.79
C ILE A 231 -6.72 14.58 -24.49
N LEU A 232 -6.77 15.75 -23.82
CA LEU A 232 -8.03 16.43 -23.49
C LEU A 232 -8.73 17.01 -24.73
N SER A 233 -7.96 17.41 -25.75
CA SER A 233 -8.48 18.06 -26.97
C SER A 233 -8.82 17.07 -28.09
N GLU A 234 -8.46 15.78 -27.96
CA GLU A 234 -8.72 14.76 -28.99
C GLU A 234 -10.23 14.55 -29.27
N PRO A 235 -10.62 14.30 -30.52
CA PRO A 235 -11.97 13.89 -30.87
C PRO A 235 -12.31 12.55 -30.21
N GLY A 236 -13.26 12.53 -29.29
CA GLY A 236 -13.59 11.39 -28.44
C GLY A 236 -13.10 11.52 -27.00
N GLY A 237 -12.29 12.53 -26.71
CA GLY A 237 -11.99 13.03 -25.37
C GLY A 237 -13.09 13.98 -24.87
N THR A 238 -12.74 14.93 -24.01
CA THR A 238 -13.70 15.91 -23.46
C THR A 238 -14.06 17.04 -24.45
N GLY A 239 -13.28 17.21 -25.52
CA GLY A 239 -13.47 18.27 -26.52
C GLY A 239 -13.23 19.69 -26.02
N VAL A 240 -12.64 19.83 -24.82
CA VAL A 240 -12.29 21.14 -24.25
C VAL A 240 -11.09 21.76 -24.97
N THR A 241 -11.02 23.05 -25.03
CA THR A 241 -9.80 23.76 -25.48
C THR A 241 -8.72 23.59 -24.40
N ALA A 242 -7.65 22.84 -24.70
CA ALA A 242 -6.55 22.65 -23.78
C ALA A 242 -5.22 23.09 -24.41
N ARG A 243 -4.34 23.71 -23.61
CA ARG A 243 -2.99 24.11 -24.02
C ARG A 243 -1.99 23.95 -22.86
N ALA A 244 -0.75 23.72 -23.25
CA ALA A 244 0.36 23.64 -22.31
C ALA A 244 1.11 24.98 -22.21
N VAL A 245 1.68 25.23 -21.04
CA VAL A 245 2.55 26.38 -20.79
C VAL A 245 3.73 25.94 -19.89
N GLU A 246 4.82 26.70 -19.98
CA GLU A 246 5.95 26.54 -19.05
C GLU A 246 5.62 27.13 -17.68
N MET A 247 6.30 26.67 -16.63
CA MET A 247 6.10 27.15 -15.25
C MET A 247 6.30 28.67 -15.10
N VAL A 248 7.15 29.28 -15.92
CA VAL A 248 7.39 30.74 -15.90
C VAL A 248 6.12 31.52 -16.25
N ALA A 249 5.21 30.95 -17.03
CA ALA A 249 3.95 31.60 -17.44
C ALA A 249 2.83 31.46 -16.38
N VAL A 250 3.03 30.73 -15.30
CA VAL A 250 2.00 30.51 -14.28
C VAL A 250 1.47 31.80 -13.71
N GLY A 251 2.33 32.79 -13.42
CA GLY A 251 1.90 34.11 -12.91
C GLY A 251 0.91 34.83 -13.84
N ASP A 252 1.18 34.85 -15.15
CA ASP A 252 0.30 35.48 -16.14
C ASP A 252 -1.02 34.70 -16.30
N GLU A 253 -0.95 33.36 -16.31
CA GLU A 253 -2.14 32.51 -16.42
C GLU A 253 -3.01 32.57 -15.16
N LEU A 254 -2.42 32.73 -13.98
CA LEU A 254 -3.12 32.90 -12.70
C LEU A 254 -4.05 34.12 -12.73
N THR A 255 -3.64 35.21 -13.38
CA THR A 255 -4.48 36.42 -13.52
C THR A 255 -5.73 36.20 -14.38
N ARG A 256 -5.72 35.17 -15.24
CA ARG A 256 -6.79 34.84 -16.19
C ARG A 256 -7.65 33.67 -15.79
N ALA A 257 -7.15 32.82 -14.90
CA ALA A 257 -7.85 31.62 -14.44
C ALA A 257 -8.97 31.98 -13.47
N ASP A 258 -10.07 31.24 -13.51
CA ASP A 258 -11.18 31.33 -12.56
C ASP A 258 -11.03 30.22 -11.49
N VAL A 259 -10.46 29.09 -11.88
CA VAL A 259 -10.14 27.97 -11.00
C VAL A 259 -8.72 27.48 -11.26
N VAL A 260 -7.98 27.22 -10.19
CA VAL A 260 -6.61 26.70 -10.23
C VAL A 260 -6.55 25.42 -9.43
N VAL A 261 -5.97 24.37 -10.01
CA VAL A 261 -5.68 23.12 -9.28
C VAL A 261 -4.18 22.88 -9.32
N SER A 262 -3.54 22.81 -8.15
CA SER A 262 -2.12 22.52 -8.04
C SER A 262 -1.90 21.12 -7.48
N CYS A 263 -1.07 20.34 -8.16
CA CYS A 263 -0.75 18.95 -7.81
C CYS A 263 0.70 18.64 -8.25
N THR A 264 1.66 19.43 -7.79
CA THR A 264 3.06 19.19 -8.18
C THR A 264 3.80 18.32 -7.19
N GLY A 265 4.69 17.67 -7.22
CA GLY A 265 5.53 17.06 -6.19
C GLY A 265 6.77 17.93 -5.89
N ALA A 266 6.59 19.24 -5.89
CA ALA A 266 7.71 20.17 -5.69
C ALA A 266 8.08 20.24 -4.19
N THR A 267 9.34 20.40 -3.90
CA THR A 267 9.81 20.78 -2.56
C THR A 267 9.79 22.29 -2.45
N GLY A 268 8.68 22.86 -1.96
CA GLY A 268 8.51 24.30 -1.75
C GLY A 268 7.29 24.86 -2.48
N LEU A 269 6.92 26.10 -2.14
CA LEU A 269 5.74 26.76 -2.69
C LEU A 269 5.88 27.03 -4.19
N VAL A 270 4.82 26.73 -4.91
CA VAL A 270 4.65 27.04 -6.34
C VAL A 270 3.93 28.38 -6.50
N LEU A 271 2.92 28.64 -5.63
CA LEU A 271 2.18 29.89 -5.59
C LEU A 271 2.35 30.56 -4.22
N THR A 272 3.04 31.69 -4.19
CA THR A 272 3.15 32.49 -2.97
C THR A 272 1.88 33.33 -2.74
N ALA A 273 1.61 33.68 -1.49
CA ALA A 273 0.48 34.56 -1.16
C ALA A 273 0.53 35.90 -1.93
N GLU A 274 1.72 36.48 -2.14
CA GLU A 274 1.92 37.71 -2.92
C GLU A 274 1.53 37.54 -4.40
N ALA A 275 1.89 36.38 -5.00
CA ALA A 275 1.50 36.11 -6.40
C ALA A 275 -0.03 35.95 -6.51
N VAL A 276 -0.67 35.30 -5.56
CA VAL A 276 -2.13 35.13 -5.50
C VAL A 276 -2.80 36.48 -5.25
N GLU A 277 -2.31 37.28 -4.30
CA GLU A 277 -2.82 38.65 -4.04
C GLU A 277 -2.76 39.52 -5.28
N THR A 278 -1.64 39.48 -6.00
CA THR A 278 -1.48 40.24 -7.27
C THR A 278 -2.49 39.77 -8.31
N ALA A 279 -2.73 38.47 -8.42
CA ALA A 279 -3.64 37.90 -9.41
C ALA A 279 -5.12 38.25 -9.16
N VAL A 280 -5.51 38.50 -7.90
CA VAL A 280 -6.91 38.83 -7.56
C VAL A 280 -7.21 40.33 -7.58
N GLN A 281 -6.19 41.19 -7.74
CA GLN A 281 -6.40 42.63 -7.82
C GLN A 281 -7.32 43.00 -8.98
N GLY A 282 -8.39 43.76 -8.68
CA GLY A 282 -9.36 44.23 -9.68
C GLY A 282 -10.34 43.16 -10.21
N ARG A 283 -10.30 41.94 -9.71
CA ARG A 283 -11.26 40.86 -10.06
C ARG A 283 -12.62 41.15 -9.42
N ARG A 284 -13.69 40.79 -10.14
CA ARG A 284 -15.07 40.89 -9.63
C ARG A 284 -15.54 39.54 -9.00
N ALA A 285 -15.01 38.42 -9.50
CA ALA A 285 -15.32 37.09 -9.02
C ALA A 285 -14.14 36.53 -8.20
N PRO A 286 -14.40 35.73 -7.17
CA PRO A 286 -13.34 35.06 -6.41
C PRO A 286 -12.48 34.14 -7.29
N LEU A 287 -11.20 34.03 -6.95
CA LEU A 287 -10.31 33.05 -7.52
C LEU A 287 -10.42 31.76 -6.67
N ALA A 288 -10.83 30.66 -7.30
CA ALA A 288 -10.93 29.36 -6.66
C ALA A 288 -9.60 28.61 -6.78
N LEU A 289 -9.04 28.19 -5.66
CA LEU A 289 -7.77 27.47 -5.57
C LEU A 289 -8.01 26.10 -4.90
N LEU A 290 -7.53 25.04 -5.53
CA LEU A 290 -7.51 23.69 -5.00
C LEU A 290 -6.06 23.21 -4.93
N ASP A 291 -5.54 23.04 -3.72
CA ASP A 291 -4.19 22.52 -3.50
C ASP A 291 -4.26 21.04 -3.08
N LEU A 292 -3.89 20.15 -3.99
CA LEU A 292 -3.84 18.71 -3.78
C LEU A 292 -2.39 18.19 -3.65
N ALA A 293 -1.43 19.11 -3.49
CA ALA A 293 -0.03 18.76 -3.35
C ALA A 293 0.35 18.54 -1.88
N MET A 294 1.30 17.63 -1.69
CA MET A 294 1.98 17.46 -0.44
C MET A 294 3.48 17.17 -0.72
N PRO A 295 4.38 18.05 -0.30
CA PRO A 295 4.15 19.33 0.39
C PRO A 295 3.23 20.26 -0.39
N ARG A 296 2.55 21.19 0.36
CA ARG A 296 1.64 22.16 -0.28
C ARG A 296 2.34 22.99 -1.35
N ASP A 297 1.65 23.22 -2.43
CA ASP A 297 2.11 24.07 -3.52
C ASP A 297 1.72 25.54 -3.32
N ILE A 298 0.62 25.80 -2.59
CA ILE A 298 0.04 27.13 -2.39
C ILE A 298 0.28 27.58 -0.94
N ASP A 299 0.73 28.82 -0.79
CA ASP A 299 0.94 29.42 0.53
C ASP A 299 -0.37 29.44 1.34
N ALA A 300 -0.37 28.89 2.56
CA ALA A 300 -1.51 28.89 3.45
C ALA A 300 -2.02 30.30 3.80
N ALA A 301 -1.19 31.34 3.67
CA ALA A 301 -1.61 32.71 3.84
C ALA A 301 -2.71 33.13 2.82
N ALA A 302 -2.82 32.42 1.69
CA ALA A 302 -3.86 32.65 0.68
C ALA A 302 -5.29 32.44 1.22
N HIS A 303 -5.49 31.63 2.25
CA HIS A 303 -6.79 31.49 2.94
C HIS A 303 -7.35 32.81 3.50
N ARG A 304 -6.46 33.76 3.80
CA ARG A 304 -6.83 35.04 4.41
C ARG A 304 -6.99 36.17 3.39
N LEU A 305 -6.71 35.91 2.11
CA LEU A 305 -6.79 36.93 1.08
C LEU A 305 -8.25 37.19 0.64
N PRO A 306 -8.71 38.43 0.61
CA PRO A 306 -10.03 38.75 0.11
C PRO A 306 -10.11 38.41 -1.40
N GLY A 307 -11.22 37.81 -1.81
CA GLY A 307 -11.40 37.39 -3.21
C GLY A 307 -10.68 36.11 -3.60
N VAL A 308 -10.18 35.37 -2.62
CA VAL A 308 -9.59 34.01 -2.78
C VAL A 308 -10.42 33.01 -2.00
N ARG A 309 -10.66 31.88 -2.61
CA ARG A 309 -11.18 30.68 -1.95
C ARG A 309 -10.18 29.55 -2.15
N LEU A 310 -9.50 29.18 -1.10
CA LEU A 310 -8.55 28.08 -1.10
C LEU A 310 -9.16 26.89 -0.38
N VAL A 311 -9.15 25.74 -1.05
CA VAL A 311 -9.40 24.42 -0.47
C VAL A 311 -8.09 23.64 -0.60
N ASP A 312 -7.57 23.13 0.48
CA ASP A 312 -6.36 22.34 0.54
C ASP A 312 -6.64 20.96 1.17
N ILE A 313 -5.62 20.12 1.25
CA ILE A 313 -5.74 18.78 1.80
C ILE A 313 -6.20 18.81 3.26
N GLU A 314 -5.80 19.80 4.06
CA GLU A 314 -6.23 19.94 5.46
C GLU A 314 -7.74 20.24 5.53
N SER A 315 -8.22 21.18 4.75
CA SER A 315 -9.65 21.53 4.65
C SER A 315 -10.50 20.34 4.19
N LEU A 316 -9.98 19.54 3.24
CA LEU A 316 -10.67 18.33 2.75
C LEU A 316 -10.75 17.23 3.80
N ALA A 317 -9.70 17.06 4.60
CA ALA A 317 -9.70 16.10 5.70
C ALA A 317 -10.74 16.45 6.78
N GLU A 318 -10.85 17.74 7.13
CA GLU A 318 -11.86 18.23 8.08
C GLU A 318 -13.28 18.02 7.55
N ALA A 319 -13.55 18.37 6.28
CA ALA A 319 -14.85 18.23 5.65
C ALA A 319 -15.28 16.77 5.44
N SER A 320 -14.36 15.84 5.23
CA SER A 320 -14.68 14.40 5.02
C SER A 320 -15.08 13.67 6.29
N ALA A 321 -14.80 14.21 7.47
CA ALA A 321 -15.16 13.60 8.75
C ALA A 321 -16.68 13.50 8.99
N ASP A 322 -17.50 14.30 8.31
CA ASP A 322 -18.95 14.40 8.49
C ASP A 322 -19.79 13.73 7.37
N ALA A 323 -19.19 13.04 6.41
CA ALA A 323 -19.91 12.53 5.22
C ALA A 323 -20.67 11.20 5.47
N PRO A 324 -21.91 11.02 4.94
CA PRO A 324 -22.75 9.83 5.17
C PRO A 324 -22.35 8.65 4.28
N MET A 325 -21.41 7.83 4.73
CA MET A 325 -20.91 6.64 3.98
C MET A 325 -20.88 5.36 4.82
N ALA A 326 -21.71 5.28 5.88
CA ALA A 326 -21.59 4.22 6.89
C ALA A 326 -21.78 2.80 6.35
N ALA A 327 -22.71 2.58 5.41
CA ALA A 327 -23.03 1.22 4.95
C ALA A 327 -21.94 0.59 4.07
N ASP A 328 -21.38 1.34 3.12
CA ASP A 328 -20.29 0.85 2.26
C ASP A 328 -19.00 0.66 3.04
N VAL A 329 -18.71 1.56 3.98
CA VAL A 329 -17.58 1.44 4.91
C VAL A 329 -17.69 0.18 5.77
N ASP A 330 -18.88 -0.14 6.28
CA ASP A 330 -19.08 -1.35 7.09
C ASP A 330 -18.94 -2.64 6.28
N GLN A 331 -19.38 -2.65 5.01
CA GLN A 331 -19.14 -3.77 4.11
C GLN A 331 -17.64 -3.97 3.84
N VAL A 332 -16.89 -2.90 3.59
CA VAL A 332 -15.44 -2.97 3.40
C VAL A 332 -14.73 -3.44 4.67
N ARG A 333 -15.15 -2.98 5.85
CA ARG A 333 -14.60 -3.46 7.14
C ARG A 333 -14.84 -4.97 7.33
N ALA A 334 -16.00 -5.48 6.93
CA ALA A 334 -16.28 -6.91 6.97
C ALA A 334 -15.34 -7.69 6.03
N ILE A 335 -15.15 -7.22 4.78
CA ILE A 335 -14.19 -7.81 3.83
C ILE A 335 -12.79 -7.84 4.43
N VAL A 336 -12.32 -6.71 4.99
CA VAL A 336 -10.99 -6.63 5.61
C VAL A 336 -10.85 -7.64 6.75
N SER A 337 -11.85 -7.74 7.63
CA SER A 337 -11.83 -8.66 8.77
C SER A 337 -11.74 -10.13 8.33
N ASP A 338 -12.54 -10.52 7.34
CA ASP A 338 -12.54 -11.88 6.78
C ASP A 338 -11.18 -12.22 6.12
N GLU A 339 -10.62 -11.28 5.36
CA GLU A 339 -9.34 -11.47 4.68
C GLU A 339 -8.15 -11.49 5.65
N VAL A 340 -8.20 -10.73 6.74
CA VAL A 340 -7.19 -10.83 7.83
C VAL A 340 -7.20 -12.21 8.45
N ALA A 341 -8.39 -12.73 8.77
CA ALA A 341 -8.53 -14.08 9.33
C ALA A 341 -8.01 -15.15 8.37
N ALA A 342 -8.35 -15.03 7.07
CA ALA A 342 -7.90 -15.94 6.02
C ALA A 342 -6.37 -15.89 5.84
N PHE A 343 -5.77 -14.68 5.79
CA PHE A 343 -4.32 -14.50 5.69
C PHE A 343 -3.59 -15.11 6.88
N GLY A 344 -4.03 -14.83 8.12
CA GLY A 344 -3.46 -15.41 9.33
C GLY A 344 -3.53 -16.95 9.34
N ALA A 345 -4.65 -17.52 8.90
CA ALA A 345 -4.80 -18.98 8.78
C ALA A 345 -3.84 -19.56 7.74
N ALA A 346 -3.67 -18.90 6.58
CA ALA A 346 -2.75 -19.31 5.53
C ALA A 346 -1.28 -19.26 6.01
N GLN A 347 -0.87 -18.20 6.71
CA GLN A 347 0.48 -18.07 7.27
C GLN A 347 0.77 -19.16 8.32
N ARG A 348 -0.17 -19.43 9.22
CA ARG A 348 -0.04 -20.52 10.19
C ARG A 348 0.07 -21.89 9.51
N ALA A 349 -0.74 -22.13 8.47
CA ALA A 349 -0.65 -23.37 7.68
C ALA A 349 0.70 -23.50 6.95
N ALA A 350 1.25 -22.39 6.44
CA ALA A 350 2.57 -22.39 5.81
C ALA A 350 3.70 -22.73 6.78
N THR A 351 3.61 -22.27 8.03
CA THR A 351 4.62 -22.55 9.07
C THR A 351 4.70 -24.04 9.46
N ILE A 352 3.57 -24.76 9.42
CA ILE A 352 3.56 -26.18 9.81
C ILE A 352 3.92 -27.14 8.67
N THR A 353 3.75 -26.71 7.42
CA THR A 353 3.97 -27.57 6.24
C THR A 353 5.39 -28.17 6.20
N PRO A 354 6.49 -27.41 6.41
CA PRO A 354 7.83 -27.98 6.44
C PRO A 354 8.00 -29.07 7.51
N THR A 355 7.43 -28.88 8.70
CA THR A 355 7.48 -29.87 9.79
C THR A 355 6.76 -31.16 9.40
N VAL A 356 5.58 -31.08 8.75
CA VAL A 356 4.84 -32.25 8.28
C VAL A 356 5.59 -32.97 7.16
N VAL A 357 6.24 -32.26 6.26
CA VAL A 357 7.06 -32.84 5.19
C VAL A 357 8.27 -33.57 5.80
N ALA A 358 9.01 -32.92 6.71
CA ALA A 358 10.15 -33.53 7.39
C ALA A 358 9.74 -34.81 8.15
N LEU A 359 8.60 -34.81 8.86
CA LEU A 359 8.06 -35.98 9.52
C LEU A 359 7.79 -37.15 8.55
N ARG A 360 7.20 -36.84 7.38
CA ARG A 360 6.93 -37.86 6.36
C ARG A 360 8.21 -38.39 5.72
N THR A 361 9.19 -37.53 5.50
CA THR A 361 10.51 -37.97 4.99
C THR A 361 11.19 -38.87 5.98
N MET A 362 11.27 -38.50 7.26
CA MET A 362 11.82 -39.33 8.31
C MET A 362 11.15 -40.72 8.39
N ALA A 363 9.81 -40.74 8.33
CA ALA A 363 9.06 -41.99 8.35
C ALA A 363 9.31 -42.85 7.10
N ALA A 364 9.50 -42.25 5.93
CA ALA A 364 9.87 -42.98 4.71
C ALA A 364 11.27 -43.58 4.81
N ASP A 365 12.22 -42.88 5.42
CA ASP A 365 13.59 -43.38 5.66
C ASP A 365 13.58 -44.55 6.65
N VAL A 366 12.79 -44.49 7.73
CA VAL A 366 12.59 -45.61 8.66
C VAL A 366 12.05 -46.83 7.93
N VAL A 367 11.02 -46.66 7.07
CA VAL A 367 10.47 -47.75 6.27
C VAL A 367 11.52 -48.33 5.34
N ALA A 368 12.28 -47.49 4.64
CA ALA A 368 13.32 -47.93 3.72
C ALA A 368 14.43 -48.76 4.45
N ASN A 369 14.88 -48.28 5.62
CA ASN A 369 15.87 -48.95 6.43
C ASN A 369 15.38 -50.32 6.96
N GLU A 370 14.12 -50.39 7.43
CA GLU A 370 13.58 -51.68 7.93
C GLU A 370 13.29 -52.66 6.78
N VAL A 371 12.89 -52.18 5.60
CA VAL A 371 12.75 -53.04 4.41
C VAL A 371 14.12 -53.58 3.96
N ALA A 372 15.14 -52.74 3.91
CA ALA A 372 16.51 -53.18 3.58
C ALA A 372 17.05 -54.22 4.61
N ARG A 373 16.76 -54.02 5.90
CA ARG A 373 17.09 -54.95 6.95
C ARG A 373 16.36 -56.31 6.80
N LEU A 374 15.08 -56.26 6.41
CA LEU A 374 14.29 -57.45 6.12
C LEU A 374 14.87 -58.24 4.92
N GLU A 375 15.25 -57.58 3.86
CA GLU A 375 15.86 -58.15 2.66
C GLU A 375 17.18 -58.87 2.99
N GLY A 376 18.00 -58.27 3.86
CA GLY A 376 19.23 -58.90 4.32
C GLY A 376 19.01 -60.15 5.18
N ARG A 377 17.84 -60.27 5.82
CA ARG A 377 17.47 -61.43 6.67
C ARG A 377 16.72 -62.53 5.92
N LEU A 378 16.04 -62.18 4.85
CA LEU A 378 15.21 -63.05 4.01
C LEU A 378 15.58 -62.90 2.53
N PRO A 379 16.78 -63.36 2.12
CA PRO A 379 17.29 -63.15 0.76
C PRO A 379 16.46 -63.87 -0.34
N ASP A 380 15.70 -64.90 0.04
CA ASP A 380 14.95 -65.73 -0.89
C ASP A 380 13.54 -65.18 -1.24
N LEU A 381 13.19 -63.98 -0.79
CA LEU A 381 11.93 -63.31 -1.16
C LEU A 381 11.93 -62.96 -2.65
N ASP A 382 10.85 -63.38 -3.34
CA ASP A 382 10.63 -62.95 -4.72
C ASP A 382 10.22 -61.45 -4.79
N ASP A 383 10.34 -60.85 -5.96
CA ASP A 383 10.07 -59.42 -6.17
C ASP A 383 8.62 -59.05 -5.81
N LYS A 384 7.66 -59.91 -6.03
CA LYS A 384 6.26 -59.70 -5.72
C LYS A 384 6.00 -59.69 -4.20
N GLN A 385 6.59 -60.65 -3.48
CA GLN A 385 6.52 -60.70 -2.02
C GLN A 385 7.18 -59.47 -1.40
N ARG A 386 8.34 -59.08 -1.91
CA ARG A 386 9.08 -57.86 -1.48
C ARG A 386 8.26 -56.61 -1.66
N ALA A 387 7.68 -56.45 -2.85
CA ALA A 387 6.81 -55.30 -3.16
C ALA A 387 5.58 -55.25 -2.25
N GLU A 388 4.91 -56.36 -2.01
CA GLU A 388 3.70 -56.42 -1.17
C GLU A 388 4.02 -56.12 0.31
N ILE A 389 5.14 -56.62 0.84
CA ILE A 389 5.61 -56.33 2.20
C ILE A 389 5.89 -54.82 2.30
N THR A 390 6.67 -54.28 1.38
CA THR A 390 7.03 -52.85 1.35
C THR A 390 5.80 -51.98 1.30
N GLN A 391 4.85 -52.29 0.43
CA GLN A 391 3.60 -51.57 0.30
C GLN A 391 2.73 -51.65 1.55
N THR A 392 2.71 -52.81 2.20
CA THR A 392 1.96 -53.02 3.42
C THR A 392 2.52 -52.18 4.57
N VAL A 393 3.85 -52.19 4.75
CA VAL A 393 4.53 -51.36 5.77
C VAL A 393 4.28 -49.86 5.52
N ARG A 394 4.43 -49.40 4.27
CA ARG A 394 4.11 -48.02 3.91
C ARG A 394 2.67 -47.65 4.25
N ARG A 395 1.69 -48.48 3.91
CA ARG A 395 0.27 -48.25 4.25
C ARG A 395 0.02 -48.17 5.76
N VAL A 396 0.70 -48.97 6.56
CA VAL A 396 0.60 -48.91 8.03
C VAL A 396 1.13 -47.56 8.54
N VAL A 397 2.31 -47.16 8.09
CA VAL A 397 2.93 -45.88 8.49
C VAL A 397 2.09 -44.68 8.03
N ASP A 398 1.61 -44.71 6.80
CA ASP A 398 0.74 -43.67 6.28
C ASP A 398 -0.55 -43.50 7.10
N LYS A 399 -1.18 -44.63 7.51
CA LYS A 399 -2.36 -44.60 8.38
C LYS A 399 -2.07 -44.07 9.76
N LEU A 400 -0.91 -44.44 10.35
CA LEU A 400 -0.51 -43.92 11.66
C LEU A 400 -0.21 -42.42 11.66
N LEU A 401 0.38 -41.91 10.59
CA LEU A 401 0.73 -40.50 10.48
C LEU A 401 -0.42 -39.62 9.98
N HIS A 402 -1.42 -40.20 9.32
CA HIS A 402 -2.51 -39.43 8.72
C HIS A 402 -3.29 -38.61 9.77
N ALA A 403 -3.82 -39.24 10.78
CA ALA A 403 -4.64 -38.58 11.79
C ALA A 403 -3.86 -37.50 12.58
N PRO A 404 -2.64 -37.76 13.09
CA PRO A 404 -1.82 -36.73 13.74
C PRO A 404 -1.51 -35.55 12.83
N THR A 405 -1.09 -35.79 11.57
CA THR A 405 -0.73 -34.68 10.65
C THR A 405 -1.91 -33.83 10.25
N VAL A 406 -3.08 -34.41 10.03
CA VAL A 406 -4.32 -33.66 9.77
C VAL A 406 -4.71 -32.85 11.00
N ARG A 407 -4.68 -33.46 12.18
CA ARG A 407 -5.08 -32.78 13.42
C ARG A 407 -4.14 -31.64 13.80
N VAL A 408 -2.83 -31.83 13.64
CA VAL A 408 -1.85 -30.76 13.90
C VAL A 408 -2.02 -29.60 12.92
N LYS A 409 -2.30 -29.86 11.64
CA LYS A 409 -2.63 -28.80 10.67
C LYS A 409 -3.88 -28.02 11.07
N GLN A 410 -4.92 -28.69 11.55
CA GLN A 410 -6.14 -28.04 12.05
C GLN A 410 -5.84 -27.17 13.28
N LEU A 411 -5.19 -27.74 14.29
CA LEU A 411 -4.86 -27.05 15.54
C LEU A 411 -3.88 -25.88 15.31
N ALA A 412 -2.94 -26.03 14.40
CA ALA A 412 -2.01 -24.94 14.04
C ALA A 412 -2.70 -23.77 13.32
N SER A 413 -3.82 -24.00 12.66
CA SER A 413 -4.61 -22.91 12.04
C SER A 413 -5.47 -22.14 13.05
N GLU A 414 -5.65 -22.64 14.27
CA GLU A 414 -6.39 -21.97 15.35
C GLU A 414 -5.52 -20.89 16.03
N PRO A 415 -6.11 -19.85 16.61
CA PRO A 415 -5.38 -18.88 17.43
C PRO A 415 -4.61 -19.56 18.57
N GLY A 416 -3.33 -19.26 18.70
CA GLY A 416 -2.45 -19.91 19.70
C GLY A 416 -1.85 -21.26 19.26
N GLY A 417 -2.11 -21.71 18.04
CA GLY A 417 -1.67 -23.00 17.52
C GLY A 417 -0.19 -23.13 17.13
N ALA A 418 0.61 -22.07 17.22
CA ALA A 418 2.04 -22.08 16.82
C ALA A 418 2.89 -23.16 17.52
N GLY A 419 2.59 -23.46 18.77
CA GLY A 419 3.32 -24.47 19.57
C GLY A 419 3.15 -25.91 19.09
N TYR A 420 2.15 -26.22 18.27
CA TYR A 420 1.93 -27.60 17.79
C TYR A 420 2.99 -28.07 16.78
N ALA A 421 3.55 -27.16 16.00
CA ALA A 421 4.66 -27.46 15.10
C ALA A 421 5.93 -27.81 15.89
N ASP A 422 6.22 -27.07 16.96
CA ASP A 422 7.36 -27.30 17.83
C ASP A 422 7.19 -28.61 18.64
N ALA A 423 5.98 -28.85 19.12
CA ALA A 423 5.66 -30.12 19.79
C ALA A 423 5.89 -31.32 18.87
N LEU A 424 5.47 -31.22 17.59
CA LEU A 424 5.70 -32.27 16.60
C LEU A 424 7.20 -32.50 16.33
N ARG A 425 7.97 -31.41 16.19
CA ARG A 425 9.44 -31.50 16.03
C ARG A 425 10.09 -32.19 17.21
N THR A 426 9.72 -31.81 18.42
CA THR A 426 10.28 -32.38 19.66
C THR A 426 9.88 -33.84 19.83
N LEU A 427 8.60 -34.22 19.62
CA LEU A 427 8.10 -35.58 19.82
C LEU A 427 8.70 -36.61 18.85
N PHE A 428 9.03 -36.17 17.63
CA PHE A 428 9.58 -37.04 16.59
C PHE A 428 11.07 -36.80 16.35
N ASP A 429 11.73 -36.00 17.18
CA ASP A 429 13.16 -35.65 17.07
C ASP A 429 13.55 -35.25 15.63
N LEU A 430 12.74 -34.37 15.02
CA LEU A 430 12.96 -33.96 13.64
C LEU A 430 14.17 -33.04 13.57
N ASP A 431 15.11 -33.37 12.68
CA ASP A 431 16.29 -32.56 12.43
C ASP A 431 15.91 -31.13 11.94
N PRO A 432 16.35 -30.08 12.64
CA PRO A 432 16.07 -28.69 12.25
C PRO A 432 16.57 -28.32 10.84
N GLU A 433 17.71 -28.89 10.40
CA GLU A 433 18.25 -28.65 9.06
C GLU A 433 17.36 -29.25 7.97
N THR A 434 16.79 -30.42 8.22
CA THR A 434 15.83 -31.07 7.31
C THR A 434 14.56 -30.21 7.18
N VAL A 435 14.04 -29.67 8.27
CA VAL A 435 12.87 -28.77 8.26
C VAL A 435 13.21 -27.48 7.50
N ALA A 436 14.39 -26.89 7.74
CA ALA A 436 14.84 -25.70 7.07
C ALA A 436 15.10 -25.89 5.57
N SER A 437 15.58 -27.06 5.15
CA SER A 437 15.81 -27.39 3.73
C SER A 437 14.53 -27.46 2.93
N VAL A 438 13.46 -27.98 3.51
CA VAL A 438 12.11 -28.00 2.90
C VAL A 438 11.60 -26.58 2.73
N SER A 439 11.77 -25.71 3.73
CA SER A 439 11.38 -24.30 3.64
C SER A 439 12.15 -23.55 2.54
N ARG A 440 13.44 -23.86 2.32
CA ARG A 440 14.26 -23.27 1.25
C ARG A 440 13.88 -23.78 -0.15
N ALA A 441 13.49 -25.05 -0.27
CA ALA A 441 13.04 -25.62 -1.54
C ALA A 441 11.75 -24.96 -2.03
N ASP A 442 10.81 -24.68 -1.11
CA ASP A 442 9.58 -23.94 -1.44
C ASP A 442 9.85 -22.49 -1.91
N LEU A 443 10.89 -21.85 -1.38
CA LEU A 443 11.32 -20.51 -1.82
C LEU A 443 11.85 -20.51 -3.26
N ASN A 444 12.64 -21.51 -3.64
CA ASN A 444 13.18 -21.64 -4.99
C ASN A 444 12.08 -21.97 -6.02
N ASP A 445 11.07 -22.76 -5.67
CA ASP A 445 9.93 -23.10 -6.55
C ASP A 445 8.98 -21.90 -6.75
N ALA A 446 8.84 -21.02 -5.76
CA ALA A 446 8.08 -19.77 -5.87
C ALA A 446 8.76 -18.76 -6.80
N ASP A 447 10.10 -18.66 -6.74
CA ASP A 447 10.91 -17.78 -7.61
C ASP A 447 10.87 -18.25 -9.08
N VAL A 448 10.88 -19.56 -9.34
CA VAL A 448 10.78 -20.12 -10.69
C VAL A 448 9.39 -19.91 -11.32
N LYS A 449 8.32 -20.02 -10.51
CA LYS A 449 6.94 -19.76 -11.00
C LYS A 449 6.66 -18.29 -11.27
N ASN A 450 7.32 -17.37 -10.57
CA ASN A 450 7.20 -15.92 -10.82
C ASN A 450 7.96 -15.48 -12.08
N ARG A 451 9.08 -16.14 -12.44
CA ARG A 451 9.84 -15.83 -13.67
C ARG A 451 9.19 -16.36 -14.95
N GLY A 452 8.18 -17.22 -14.85
CA GLY A 452 7.45 -17.80 -16.00
C GLY A 452 6.16 -17.08 -16.39
N ARG A 453 5.84 -15.93 -15.78
CA ARG A 453 4.68 -15.08 -16.09
C ARG A 453 5.12 -13.64 -16.38
N VAL A 454 5.90 -13.49 -17.43
CA VAL A 454 6.13 -12.20 -18.12
C VAL A 454 5.36 -12.22 -19.43
#